data_1186e347f7fc43e4af7b871466988877
#
_entry.id   1186e347f7fc43e4af7b871466988877
#
_cell.length_a   1.000
_cell.length_b   1.000
_cell.length_c   1.000
_cell.angle_alpha   90.00
_cell.angle_beta   90.00
_cell.angle_gamma   90.00
#
_symmetry.space_group_name_H-M   'P 1'
#
loop_
_entity.id
_entity.type
_entity.pdbx_description
1 polymer ?
#
loop_
_entity_poly.entity_id
_entity_poly.type
_entity_poly.pdbx_seq_one_letter_code
_entity_poly.pdbx_strand_id
1 'polypeptide(L)'
;MHIHIVGICGTFMGGVAQLAKEAGHEVTGCDAKVYPPMSIALENAGIHLVEGWDASQIERFSPDMYVIGNAISRGNPLLEEILNRGLPYTSGPAWLADHVLQGRHVLAVAGTHGKTTTTSMLAWILRDAGLDAGFLIGGVPQWSDRSALLGNPKAPFVIEADEYDTAFFDKRSKFVHYRPRTAILNNLEYDHADIFPNLEAIETQFHHMVRTMPSEGLVVANAKAPALDRVLARGCWSGVEYFDDEKGWTLSQTGEVAFKGKVFGQLTLSMPGRYNELNAVAAIAAARSVGVEPTRSLEALARFSGVKRRQEVKGIEAGVTVIDDFAHHPTAIEETLKAIEGKYVGARILAVLEPRSNTMKLGTMKDRLAGALESADKVFCYAGASVQWEPCLLYTSDAADDRIS
;
A
#
# COMPACT_ATOMS: atom_id res chain seq x y z
N MET A 1 15.07 -14.19 20.28
CA MET A 1 15.07 -12.78 20.71
C MET A 1 13.64 -12.41 21.05
N HIS A 2 13.44 -11.70 22.16
CA HIS A 2 12.15 -11.12 22.51
C HIS A 2 12.10 -9.66 22.05
N ILE A 3 11.12 -9.32 21.20
CA ILE A 3 10.89 -7.94 20.78
C ILE A 3 9.57 -7.42 21.34
N HIS A 4 9.56 -6.15 21.75
CA HIS A 4 8.35 -5.45 22.18
C HIS A 4 8.04 -4.32 21.20
N ILE A 5 6.86 -4.41 20.53
CA ILE A 5 6.48 -3.49 19.46
C ILE A 5 5.57 -2.38 20.04
N VAL A 6 6.04 -1.14 19.94
CA VAL A 6 5.29 0.05 20.39
C VAL A 6 4.53 0.64 19.22
N GLY A 7 3.20 0.65 19.29
CA GLY A 7 2.30 0.98 18.17
C GLY A 7 1.96 -0.23 17.28
N ILE A 8 1.76 -1.40 17.90
CA ILE A 8 1.63 -2.70 17.23
C ILE A 8 0.35 -2.86 16.39
N CYS A 9 -0.73 -2.15 16.70
CA CYS A 9 -2.03 -2.32 16.05
C CYS A 9 -2.14 -1.61 14.68
N GLY A 10 -1.12 -0.85 14.28
CA GLY A 10 -1.04 -0.31 12.92
C GLY A 10 -0.85 -1.44 11.89
N THR A 11 -1.42 -1.29 10.66
CA THR A 11 -1.39 -2.35 9.64
C THR A 11 0.03 -2.84 9.32
N PHE A 12 0.98 -1.91 9.13
CA PHE A 12 2.37 -2.25 8.88
C PHE A 12 3.02 -2.92 10.09
N MET A 13 2.88 -2.33 11.29
CA MET A 13 3.51 -2.85 12.51
C MET A 13 2.92 -4.20 12.94
N GLY A 14 1.62 -4.39 12.77
CA GLY A 14 0.96 -5.69 12.97
C GLY A 14 1.47 -6.77 12.01
N GLY A 15 1.74 -6.39 10.76
CA GLY A 15 2.39 -7.29 9.79
C GLY A 15 3.83 -7.65 10.21
N VAL A 16 4.62 -6.66 10.65
CA VAL A 16 5.98 -6.90 11.20
C VAL A 16 5.93 -7.85 12.40
N ALA A 17 4.94 -7.67 13.30
CA ALA A 17 4.75 -8.54 14.46
C ALA A 17 4.48 -10.00 14.06
N GLN A 18 3.60 -10.22 13.07
CA GLN A 18 3.30 -11.55 12.54
C GLN A 18 4.54 -12.19 11.89
N LEU A 19 5.28 -11.45 11.07
CA LEU A 19 6.51 -11.92 10.44
C LEU A 19 7.58 -12.29 11.47
N ALA A 20 7.73 -11.47 12.52
CA ALA A 20 8.66 -11.76 13.61
C ALA A 20 8.29 -13.04 14.36
N LYS A 21 7.00 -13.24 14.61
CA LYS A 21 6.49 -14.46 15.25
C LYS A 21 6.75 -15.70 14.40
N GLU A 22 6.49 -15.62 13.09
CA GLU A 22 6.77 -16.70 12.14
C GLU A 22 8.27 -16.99 12.00
N ALA A 23 9.12 -15.96 12.15
CA ALA A 23 10.58 -16.11 12.17
C ALA A 23 11.13 -16.72 13.48
N GLY A 24 10.26 -17.06 14.43
CA GLY A 24 10.61 -17.72 15.68
C GLY A 24 11.02 -16.75 16.81
N HIS A 25 10.71 -15.46 16.69
CA HIS A 25 10.91 -14.50 17.76
C HIS A 25 9.77 -14.56 18.78
N GLU A 26 10.06 -14.24 20.02
CA GLU A 26 9.03 -13.89 20.99
C GLU A 26 8.58 -12.46 20.72
N VAL A 27 7.28 -12.24 20.66
CA VAL A 27 6.70 -10.94 20.31
C VAL A 27 5.65 -10.54 21.32
N THR A 28 5.83 -9.36 21.88
CA THR A 28 4.82 -8.65 22.66
C THR A 28 4.66 -7.25 22.09
N GLY A 29 3.62 -6.52 22.50
CA GLY A 29 3.50 -5.13 22.07
C GLY A 29 2.34 -4.39 22.68
N CYS A 30 2.33 -3.09 22.47
CA CYS A 30 1.31 -2.20 23.00
C CYS A 30 0.81 -1.18 21.96
N ASP A 31 -0.40 -0.67 22.19
CA ASP A 31 -0.98 0.41 21.40
C ASP A 31 -1.89 1.27 22.27
N ALA A 32 -2.22 2.50 21.81
CA ALA A 32 -3.17 3.40 22.50
C ALA A 32 -4.54 2.75 22.68
N LYS A 33 -4.96 1.99 21.66
CA LYS A 33 -6.23 1.22 21.66
C LYS A 33 -6.01 -0.12 20.97
N VAL A 34 -6.45 -1.17 21.61
CA VAL A 34 -6.38 -2.54 21.11
C VAL A 34 -7.79 -2.98 20.70
N TYR A 35 -8.08 -2.96 19.39
CA TYR A 35 -9.41 -3.26 18.85
C TYR A 35 -9.36 -4.04 17.52
N PRO A 36 -10.43 -4.79 17.20
CA PRO A 36 -10.54 -5.51 15.92
C PRO A 36 -10.45 -4.57 14.69
N PRO A 37 -9.96 -5.08 13.54
CA PRO A 37 -9.61 -6.48 13.27
C PRO A 37 -8.17 -6.86 13.64
N MET A 38 -7.27 -5.88 13.86
CA MET A 38 -5.84 -6.17 14.08
C MET A 38 -5.58 -6.89 15.39
N SER A 39 -6.27 -6.53 16.47
CA SER A 39 -6.10 -7.21 17.75
C SER A 39 -6.39 -8.71 17.66
N ILE A 40 -7.47 -9.08 16.99
CA ILE A 40 -7.84 -10.49 16.78
C ILE A 40 -6.76 -11.23 15.96
N ALA A 41 -6.24 -10.60 14.91
CA ALA A 41 -5.21 -11.20 14.08
C ALA A 41 -3.91 -11.45 14.85
N LEU A 42 -3.51 -10.51 15.72
CA LEU A 42 -2.31 -10.61 16.56
C LEU A 42 -2.49 -11.62 17.70
N GLU A 43 -3.64 -11.64 18.36
CA GLU A 43 -3.99 -12.62 19.40
C GLU A 43 -4.01 -14.04 18.85
N ASN A 44 -4.60 -14.23 17.67
CA ASN A 44 -4.60 -15.52 16.97
C ASN A 44 -3.18 -15.99 16.58
N ALA A 45 -2.27 -15.06 16.35
CA ALA A 45 -0.84 -15.36 16.16
C ALA A 45 -0.09 -15.65 17.48
N GLY A 46 -0.77 -15.64 18.62
CA GLY A 46 -0.17 -15.85 19.95
C GLY A 46 0.72 -14.70 20.41
N ILE A 47 0.39 -13.46 20.01
CA ILE A 47 1.10 -12.25 20.42
C ILE A 47 0.35 -11.60 21.58
N HIS A 48 1.06 -11.31 22.68
CA HIS A 48 0.49 -10.66 23.85
C HIS A 48 0.40 -9.15 23.64
N LEU A 49 -0.82 -8.62 23.76
CA LEU A 49 -1.12 -7.20 23.55
C LEU A 49 -1.40 -6.48 24.87
N VAL A 50 -0.95 -5.23 24.97
CA VAL A 50 -1.23 -4.33 26.08
C VAL A 50 -1.84 -3.04 25.56
N GLU A 51 -2.92 -2.58 26.17
CA GLU A 51 -3.47 -1.26 25.88
C GLU A 51 -2.79 -0.20 26.76
N GLY A 52 -2.38 0.92 26.13
CA GLY A 52 -1.72 2.03 26.78
C GLY A 52 -0.19 1.98 26.75
N TRP A 53 0.40 3.00 27.34
CA TRP A 53 1.83 3.35 27.24
C TRP A 53 2.52 3.36 28.62
N ASP A 54 2.11 2.49 29.53
CA ASP A 54 2.67 2.43 30.88
C ASP A 54 4.10 1.91 30.85
N ALA A 55 5.03 2.60 31.52
CA ALA A 55 6.44 2.24 31.57
C ALA A 55 6.74 0.95 32.34
N SER A 56 5.80 0.47 33.19
CA SER A 56 5.93 -0.83 33.87
C SER A 56 6.01 -2.03 32.93
N GLN A 57 5.66 -1.84 31.67
CA GLN A 57 5.83 -2.83 30.62
C GLN A 57 7.32 -3.20 30.42
N ILE A 58 8.26 -2.31 30.75
CA ILE A 58 9.69 -2.54 30.66
C ILE A 58 10.10 -3.70 31.59
N GLU A 59 9.71 -3.63 32.86
CA GLU A 59 10.01 -4.67 33.83
C GLU A 59 9.18 -5.93 33.59
N ARG A 60 7.93 -5.75 33.19
CA ARG A 60 7.01 -6.87 32.97
C ARG A 60 7.46 -7.79 31.84
N PHE A 61 7.98 -7.23 30.76
CA PHE A 61 8.33 -8.01 29.58
C PHE A 61 9.85 -8.19 29.39
N SER A 62 10.65 -7.25 29.86
CA SER A 62 12.13 -7.26 29.74
C SER A 62 12.61 -7.70 28.35
N PRO A 63 12.13 -7.06 27.25
CA PRO A 63 12.48 -7.48 25.90
C PRO A 63 13.94 -7.18 25.58
N ASP A 64 14.50 -7.94 24.64
CA ASP A 64 15.84 -7.69 24.11
C ASP A 64 15.92 -6.41 23.28
N MET A 65 14.79 -6.02 22.64
CA MET A 65 14.70 -4.86 21.75
C MET A 65 13.28 -4.29 21.66
N TYR A 66 13.19 -2.97 21.63
CA TYR A 66 11.95 -2.25 21.32
C TYR A 66 11.86 -1.90 19.86
N VAL A 67 10.73 -2.19 19.21
CA VAL A 67 10.49 -1.83 17.80
C VAL A 67 9.43 -0.72 17.77
N ILE A 68 9.84 0.48 17.36
CA ILE A 68 9.02 1.69 17.47
C ILE A 68 8.27 1.96 16.17
N GLY A 69 6.95 2.06 16.24
CA GLY A 69 6.09 2.43 15.12
C GLY A 69 6.18 3.93 14.78
N ASN A 70 5.89 4.29 13.54
CA ASN A 70 6.01 5.67 13.06
C ASN A 70 5.00 6.65 13.70
N ALA A 71 3.89 6.16 14.21
CA ALA A 71 2.89 6.99 14.92
C ALA A 71 3.34 7.39 16.35
N ILE A 72 4.40 6.77 16.86
CA ILE A 72 4.91 7.04 18.20
C ILE A 72 5.84 8.25 18.16
N SER A 73 5.59 9.22 19.01
CA SER A 73 6.34 10.49 19.09
C SER A 73 6.85 10.77 20.51
N ARG A 74 7.76 11.75 20.61
CA ARG A 74 8.25 12.27 21.88
C ARG A 74 7.08 12.72 22.77
N GLY A 75 7.22 12.50 24.07
CA GLY A 75 6.16 12.68 25.06
C GLY A 75 5.34 11.42 25.34
N ASN A 76 5.53 10.32 24.58
CA ASN A 76 4.92 9.03 24.93
C ASN A 76 5.63 8.45 26.17
N PRO A 77 4.90 8.13 27.26
CA PRO A 77 5.52 7.75 28.54
C PRO A 77 6.45 6.54 28.46
N LEU A 78 6.06 5.50 27.70
CA LEU A 78 6.88 4.31 27.51
C LEU A 78 8.13 4.62 26.70
N LEU A 79 7.99 5.40 25.62
CA LEU A 79 9.12 5.81 24.79
C LEU A 79 10.12 6.65 25.59
N GLU A 80 9.65 7.63 26.37
CA GLU A 80 10.55 8.47 27.18
C GLU A 80 11.36 7.64 28.18
N GLU A 81 10.73 6.60 28.79
CA GLU A 81 11.44 5.74 29.73
C GLU A 81 12.44 4.79 29.02
N ILE A 82 12.11 4.29 27.83
CA ILE A 82 13.06 3.53 26.98
C ILE A 82 14.31 4.39 26.71
N LEU A 83 14.11 5.67 26.33
CA LEU A 83 15.19 6.59 26.04
C LEU A 83 16.00 6.95 27.30
N ASN A 84 15.34 7.24 28.42
CA ASN A 84 15.98 7.60 29.69
C ASN A 84 16.89 6.48 30.21
N ARG A 85 16.50 5.23 30.03
CA ARG A 85 17.29 4.06 30.43
C ARG A 85 18.33 3.62 29.39
N GLY A 86 18.35 4.23 28.20
CA GLY A 86 19.24 3.84 27.11
C GLY A 86 19.00 2.41 26.61
N LEU A 87 17.75 1.93 26.62
CA LEU A 87 17.40 0.58 26.22
C LEU A 87 17.50 0.43 24.70
N PRO A 88 17.80 -0.78 24.19
CA PRO A 88 17.91 -1.02 22.75
C PRO A 88 16.61 -0.78 22.03
N TYR A 89 16.61 0.05 20.97
CA TYR A 89 15.43 0.27 20.15
C TYR A 89 15.78 0.42 18.66
N THR A 90 14.81 0.11 17.81
CA THR A 90 14.90 0.25 16.36
C THR A 90 13.52 0.61 15.78
N SER A 91 13.45 0.88 14.49
CA SER A 91 12.17 1.07 13.77
C SER A 91 11.65 -0.23 13.16
N GLY A 92 10.35 -0.30 12.89
CA GLY A 92 9.75 -1.45 12.18
C GLY A 92 10.42 -1.74 10.84
N PRO A 93 10.60 -0.74 9.95
CA PRO A 93 11.28 -0.93 8.66
C PRO A 93 12.73 -1.39 8.78
N ALA A 94 13.51 -0.86 9.73
CA ALA A 94 14.90 -1.28 9.96
C ALA A 94 14.95 -2.71 10.49
N TRP A 95 14.14 -3.06 11.48
CA TRP A 95 14.05 -4.42 12.01
C TRP A 95 13.68 -5.43 10.91
N LEU A 96 12.68 -5.09 10.08
CA LEU A 96 12.25 -5.93 8.96
C LEU A 96 13.39 -6.15 7.95
N ALA A 97 14.13 -5.08 7.62
CA ALA A 97 15.26 -5.13 6.70
C ALA A 97 16.33 -6.12 7.17
N ASP A 98 16.69 -6.07 8.46
CA ASP A 98 17.80 -6.84 9.01
C ASP A 98 17.42 -8.30 9.31
N HIS A 99 16.15 -8.58 9.65
CA HIS A 99 15.74 -9.90 10.16
C HIS A 99 14.89 -10.71 9.17
N VAL A 100 14.27 -10.05 8.18
CA VAL A 100 13.37 -10.71 7.23
C VAL A 100 13.82 -10.54 5.78
N LEU A 101 14.25 -9.34 5.39
CA LEU A 101 14.54 -9.04 3.99
C LEU A 101 15.98 -9.33 3.59
N GLN A 102 16.92 -9.33 4.53
CA GLN A 102 18.33 -9.53 4.23
C GLN A 102 18.58 -10.86 3.52
N GLY A 103 19.31 -10.81 2.41
CA GLY A 103 19.65 -11.98 1.59
C GLY A 103 18.54 -12.48 0.67
N ARG A 104 17.36 -11.87 0.69
CA ARG A 104 16.25 -12.22 -0.19
C ARG A 104 16.21 -11.32 -1.43
N HIS A 105 15.55 -11.80 -2.50
CA HIS A 105 15.17 -10.95 -3.61
C HIS A 105 13.90 -10.18 -3.21
N VAL A 106 14.07 -8.95 -2.77
CA VAL A 106 12.95 -8.07 -2.40
C VAL A 106 12.36 -7.42 -3.65
N LEU A 107 11.03 -7.58 -3.83
CA LEU A 107 10.25 -6.88 -4.85
C LEU A 107 9.38 -5.84 -4.13
N ALA A 108 9.70 -4.56 -4.31
CA ALA A 108 8.99 -3.45 -3.69
C ALA A 108 8.00 -2.81 -4.66
N VAL A 109 6.82 -2.44 -4.17
CA VAL A 109 5.80 -1.75 -4.98
C VAL A 109 5.55 -0.37 -4.37
N ALA A 110 6.03 0.66 -5.06
CA ALA A 110 5.89 2.05 -4.67
C ALA A 110 4.99 2.83 -5.64
N GLY A 111 4.41 3.91 -5.14
CA GLY A 111 3.55 4.80 -5.91
C GLY A 111 2.52 5.46 -5.00
N THR A 112 1.93 6.56 -5.42
CA THR A 112 0.87 7.22 -4.65
C THR A 112 -0.39 6.35 -4.59
N HIS A 113 -0.76 5.72 -5.73
CA HIS A 113 -1.96 4.91 -5.86
C HIS A 113 -1.63 3.51 -6.35
N GLY A 114 -2.54 2.55 -6.07
CA GLY A 114 -2.45 1.18 -6.56
C GLY A 114 -1.45 0.28 -5.84
N LYS A 115 -0.66 0.77 -4.87
CA LYS A 115 0.35 -0.01 -4.11
C LYS A 115 -0.20 -1.36 -3.64
N THR A 116 -1.25 -1.34 -2.83
CA THR A 116 -1.83 -2.54 -2.20
C THR A 116 -2.31 -3.57 -3.23
N THR A 117 -3.01 -3.10 -4.27
CA THR A 117 -3.52 -3.97 -5.34
C THR A 117 -2.38 -4.61 -6.12
N THR A 118 -1.40 -3.80 -6.55
CA THR A 118 -0.24 -4.30 -7.31
C THR A 118 0.62 -5.27 -6.49
N THR A 119 0.85 -4.94 -5.20
CA THR A 119 1.59 -5.83 -4.28
C THR A 119 0.86 -7.16 -4.10
N SER A 120 -0.48 -7.12 -3.96
CA SER A 120 -1.30 -8.32 -3.84
C SER A 120 -1.30 -9.17 -5.13
N MET A 121 -1.40 -8.55 -6.30
CA MET A 121 -1.29 -9.23 -7.60
C MET A 121 0.08 -9.90 -7.75
N LEU A 122 1.16 -9.18 -7.45
CA LEU A 122 2.51 -9.70 -7.55
C LEU A 122 2.74 -10.89 -6.59
N ALA A 123 2.34 -10.75 -5.33
CA ALA A 123 2.44 -11.83 -4.35
C ALA A 123 1.63 -13.06 -4.77
N TRP A 124 0.42 -12.85 -5.30
CA TRP A 124 -0.42 -13.92 -5.87
C TRP A 124 0.26 -14.64 -7.02
N ILE A 125 0.78 -13.89 -8.02
CA ILE A 125 1.50 -14.45 -9.19
C ILE A 125 2.64 -15.37 -8.73
N LEU A 126 3.48 -14.89 -7.80
CA LEU A 126 4.63 -15.66 -7.33
C LEU A 126 4.21 -16.95 -6.60
N ARG A 127 3.20 -16.87 -5.76
CA ARG A 127 2.69 -18.02 -5.00
C ARG A 127 1.96 -19.01 -5.91
N ASP A 128 1.13 -18.53 -6.84
CA ASP A 128 0.46 -19.40 -7.83
C ASP A 128 1.47 -20.10 -8.76
N ALA A 129 2.60 -19.46 -9.03
CA ALA A 129 3.71 -20.07 -9.77
C ALA A 129 4.52 -21.10 -8.95
N GLY A 130 4.18 -21.31 -7.68
CA GLY A 130 4.85 -22.28 -6.79
C GLY A 130 6.08 -21.75 -6.08
N LEU A 131 6.38 -20.44 -6.21
CA LEU A 131 7.38 -19.78 -5.38
C LEU A 131 6.75 -19.52 -4.01
N ASP A 132 7.30 -20.13 -2.96
CA ASP A 132 6.82 -19.87 -1.60
C ASP A 132 7.25 -18.49 -1.09
N ALA A 133 6.86 -17.47 -1.86
CA ALA A 133 7.20 -16.08 -1.63
C ALA A 133 6.55 -15.55 -0.35
N GLY A 134 7.33 -14.81 0.44
CA GLY A 134 6.81 -14.04 1.55
C GLY A 134 6.20 -12.72 1.05
N PHE A 135 5.37 -12.09 1.90
CA PHE A 135 4.82 -10.79 1.57
C PHE A 135 4.45 -9.95 2.81
N LEU A 136 4.43 -8.63 2.60
CA LEU A 136 3.84 -7.65 3.52
C LEU A 136 3.04 -6.63 2.71
N ILE A 137 1.73 -6.65 2.86
CA ILE A 137 0.75 -5.89 2.08
C ILE A 137 -0.02 -4.96 3.03
N GLY A 138 -0.30 -3.72 2.63
CA GLY A 138 -1.05 -2.73 3.41
C GLY A 138 -2.55 -3.01 3.55
N GLY A 139 -3.02 -4.13 3.03
CA GLY A 139 -4.40 -4.61 3.10
C GLY A 139 -4.45 -6.13 3.14
N VAL A 140 -5.64 -6.69 3.29
CA VAL A 140 -5.85 -8.14 3.29
C VAL A 140 -6.32 -8.60 1.92
N PRO A 141 -5.54 -9.41 1.17
CA PRO A 141 -5.97 -10.00 -0.09
C PRO A 141 -7.18 -10.92 0.12
N GLN A 142 -8.06 -11.04 -0.89
CA GLN A 142 -9.20 -11.96 -0.78
C GLN A 142 -8.79 -13.44 -0.91
N TRP A 143 -7.61 -13.71 -1.49
CA TRP A 143 -7.01 -15.04 -1.60
C TRP A 143 -6.21 -15.46 -0.34
N SER A 144 -6.13 -14.59 0.67
CA SER A 144 -5.45 -14.85 1.93
C SER A 144 -6.25 -14.22 3.08
N ASP A 145 -6.18 -14.80 4.26
CA ASP A 145 -6.72 -14.24 5.50
C ASP A 145 -5.72 -13.30 6.20
N ARG A 146 -4.53 -13.12 5.62
CA ARG A 146 -3.38 -12.42 6.20
C ARG A 146 -2.89 -11.30 5.29
N SER A 147 -2.40 -10.23 5.90
CA SER A 147 -1.67 -9.14 5.21
C SER A 147 -0.16 -9.36 5.19
N ALA A 148 0.35 -10.32 5.95
CA ALA A 148 1.77 -10.64 6.06
C ALA A 148 2.00 -12.15 6.16
N LEU A 149 3.03 -12.64 5.49
CA LEU A 149 3.47 -14.03 5.51
C LEU A 149 4.98 -14.10 5.28
N LEU A 150 5.71 -14.84 6.11
CA LEU A 150 7.16 -14.95 5.99
C LEU A 150 7.58 -15.70 4.72
N GLY A 151 6.86 -16.75 4.36
CA GLY A 151 7.20 -17.66 3.27
C GLY A 151 8.55 -18.34 3.49
N ASN A 152 9.09 -18.97 2.44
CA ASN A 152 10.41 -19.59 2.53
C ASN A 152 11.50 -18.50 2.57
N PRO A 153 12.46 -18.55 3.53
CA PRO A 153 13.53 -17.54 3.64
C PRO A 153 14.42 -17.40 2.39
N LYS A 154 14.48 -18.43 1.53
CA LYS A 154 15.24 -18.40 0.26
C LYS A 154 14.40 -17.92 -0.92
N ALA A 155 13.09 -17.82 -0.76
CA ALA A 155 12.19 -17.33 -1.80
C ALA A 155 12.14 -15.80 -1.84
N PRO A 156 11.68 -15.20 -2.93
CA PRO A 156 11.46 -13.75 -3.02
C PRO A 156 10.54 -13.23 -1.92
N PHE A 157 10.63 -11.93 -1.65
CA PHE A 157 9.72 -11.24 -0.72
C PHE A 157 9.08 -10.03 -1.40
N VAL A 158 7.75 -9.97 -1.39
CA VAL A 158 6.98 -8.88 -1.97
C VAL A 158 6.55 -7.91 -0.87
N ILE A 159 6.85 -6.63 -1.04
CA ILE A 159 6.54 -5.62 -0.01
C ILE A 159 5.88 -4.38 -0.60
N GLU A 160 4.81 -3.94 0.05
CA GLU A 160 4.25 -2.62 -0.21
C GLU A 160 5.19 -1.54 0.31
N ALA A 161 5.67 -0.70 -0.60
CA ALA A 161 6.68 0.31 -0.35
C ALA A 161 6.03 1.68 -0.14
N ASP A 162 5.70 1.96 1.11
CA ASP A 162 5.04 3.17 1.54
C ASP A 162 6.04 4.32 1.74
N GLU A 163 5.68 5.51 1.26
CA GLU A 163 6.47 6.74 1.33
C GLU A 163 6.45 7.43 2.70
N TYR A 164 5.60 7.03 3.63
CA TYR A 164 5.59 7.58 5.00
C TYR A 164 6.93 7.42 5.71
N ASP A 165 7.22 8.35 6.61
CA ASP A 165 8.42 8.33 7.44
C ASP A 165 8.49 7.06 8.33
N THR A 166 9.71 6.72 8.70
CA THR A 166 10.06 5.44 9.35
C THR A 166 9.69 5.44 10.83
N ALA A 167 10.12 6.47 11.58
CA ALA A 167 9.91 6.62 13.02
C ALA A 167 10.18 8.05 13.46
N PHE A 168 9.96 8.35 14.76
CA PHE A 168 10.23 9.69 15.30
C PHE A 168 11.69 10.13 15.14
N PHE A 169 12.63 9.20 15.13
CA PHE A 169 14.07 9.43 15.02
C PHE A 169 14.63 9.24 13.61
N ASP A 170 13.84 8.68 12.68
CA ASP A 170 14.23 8.49 11.27
C ASP A 170 13.10 9.00 10.35
N LYS A 171 13.35 10.15 9.73
CA LYS A 171 12.38 10.83 8.86
C LYS A 171 12.49 10.45 7.38
N ARG A 172 13.36 9.49 7.04
CA ARG A 172 13.37 8.88 5.71
C ARG A 172 12.13 8.00 5.53
N SER A 173 11.68 7.89 4.30
CA SER A 173 10.57 6.98 3.97
C SER A 173 10.92 5.52 4.26
N LYS A 174 9.93 4.73 4.69
CA LYS A 174 10.09 3.31 5.08
C LYS A 174 10.80 2.48 4.03
N PHE A 175 10.50 2.72 2.75
CA PHE A 175 11.03 1.92 1.64
C PHE A 175 12.56 2.06 1.44
N VAL A 176 13.20 3.10 1.99
CA VAL A 176 14.66 3.26 1.93
C VAL A 176 15.39 2.11 2.65
N HIS A 177 14.73 1.51 3.66
CA HIS A 177 15.25 0.37 4.39
C HIS A 177 15.18 -0.95 3.62
N TYR A 178 14.26 -1.09 2.64
CA TYR A 178 13.94 -2.38 2.01
C TYR A 178 14.99 -2.87 1.02
N ARG A 179 15.82 -1.97 0.46
CA ARG A 179 16.90 -2.28 -0.49
C ARG A 179 16.45 -3.26 -1.59
N PRO A 180 15.40 -2.92 -2.37
CA PRO A 180 14.81 -3.86 -3.31
C PRO A 180 15.76 -4.21 -4.44
N ARG A 181 15.67 -5.45 -4.94
CA ARG A 181 16.30 -5.85 -6.20
C ARG A 181 15.38 -5.62 -7.40
N THR A 182 14.08 -5.62 -7.17
CA THR A 182 13.08 -5.20 -8.15
C THR A 182 12.15 -4.18 -7.52
N ALA A 183 11.92 -3.04 -8.18
CA ALA A 183 11.00 -2.02 -7.70
C ALA A 183 9.99 -1.66 -8.79
N ILE A 184 8.70 -1.71 -8.47
CA ILE A 184 7.65 -1.11 -9.27
C ILE A 184 7.47 0.34 -8.80
N LEU A 185 7.59 1.28 -9.72
CA LEU A 185 7.25 2.70 -9.55
C LEU A 185 5.98 2.96 -10.36
N ASN A 186 4.83 2.89 -9.68
CA ASN A 186 3.54 2.83 -10.37
C ASN A 186 3.08 4.21 -10.87
N ASN A 187 3.09 5.19 -9.97
CA ASN A 187 2.75 6.58 -10.23
C ASN A 187 3.32 7.45 -9.10
N LEU A 188 3.35 8.76 -9.31
CA LEU A 188 3.84 9.69 -8.29
C LEU A 188 3.11 11.02 -8.43
N GLU A 189 2.24 11.28 -7.46
CA GLU A 189 1.50 12.53 -7.29
C GLU A 189 1.73 13.10 -5.89
N TYR A 190 1.33 14.36 -5.67
CA TYR A 190 1.39 14.97 -4.35
C TYR A 190 0.33 14.38 -3.45
N ASP A 191 0.74 13.79 -2.34
CA ASP A 191 -0.09 13.30 -1.24
C ASP A 191 0.67 13.46 0.08
N HIS A 192 0.09 13.02 1.19
CA HIS A 192 0.70 13.08 2.52
C HIS A 192 1.16 14.49 2.92
N ALA A 193 0.26 15.47 2.72
CA ALA A 193 0.51 16.88 3.01
C ALA A 193 0.87 17.18 4.48
N ASP A 194 0.65 16.22 5.38
CA ASP A 194 1.04 16.27 6.79
C ASP A 194 2.55 16.08 7.02
N ILE A 195 3.26 15.44 6.07
CA ILE A 195 4.70 15.18 6.19
C ILE A 195 5.53 15.70 5.01
N PHE A 196 4.93 15.93 3.84
CA PHE A 196 5.62 16.44 2.66
C PHE A 196 5.10 17.82 2.28
N PRO A 197 5.99 18.82 2.11
CA PRO A 197 5.59 20.17 1.72
C PRO A 197 5.20 20.28 0.23
N ASN A 198 5.70 19.41 -0.62
CA ASN A 198 5.48 19.41 -2.07
C ASN A 198 5.86 18.07 -2.72
N LEU A 199 5.56 17.94 -4.02
CA LEU A 199 5.87 16.75 -4.81
C LEU A 199 7.38 16.46 -4.88
N GLU A 200 8.22 17.49 -4.96
CA GLU A 200 9.68 17.35 -5.05
C GLU A 200 10.27 16.65 -3.81
N ALA A 201 9.70 16.91 -2.63
CA ALA A 201 10.08 16.21 -1.41
C ALA A 201 9.78 14.71 -1.49
N ILE A 202 8.65 14.33 -2.09
CA ILE A 202 8.29 12.91 -2.32
C ILE A 202 9.24 12.30 -3.38
N GLU A 203 9.49 13.00 -4.50
CA GLU A 203 10.45 12.57 -5.53
C GLU A 203 11.84 12.31 -4.93
N THR A 204 12.25 13.10 -3.95
CA THR A 204 13.52 12.93 -3.25
C THR A 204 13.55 11.62 -2.46
N GLN A 205 12.46 11.25 -1.79
CA GLN A 205 12.37 9.96 -1.09
C GLN A 205 12.39 8.78 -2.07
N PHE A 206 11.66 8.87 -3.18
CA PHE A 206 11.70 7.84 -4.23
C PHE A 206 13.10 7.67 -4.80
N HIS A 207 13.83 8.77 -5.05
CA HIS A 207 15.22 8.70 -5.47
C HIS A 207 16.11 8.05 -4.39
N HIS A 208 15.86 8.30 -3.10
CA HIS A 208 16.60 7.61 -2.02
C HIS A 208 16.39 6.09 -2.07
N MET A 209 15.20 5.60 -2.40
CA MET A 209 14.98 4.16 -2.61
C MET A 209 15.75 3.65 -3.84
N VAL A 210 15.62 4.34 -4.99
CA VAL A 210 16.32 3.95 -6.23
C VAL A 210 17.84 3.85 -6.03
N ARG A 211 18.43 4.75 -5.25
CA ARG A 211 19.86 4.72 -4.90
C ARG A 211 20.30 3.51 -4.08
N THR A 212 19.37 2.82 -3.41
CA THR A 212 19.69 1.62 -2.62
C THR A 212 19.67 0.34 -3.45
N MET A 213 19.17 0.42 -4.69
CA MET A 213 19.05 -0.73 -5.56
C MET A 213 20.41 -1.12 -6.19
N PRO A 214 20.69 -2.42 -6.33
CA PRO A 214 21.92 -2.88 -6.97
C PRO A 214 21.88 -2.65 -8.49
N SER A 215 23.05 -2.60 -9.14
CA SER A 215 23.15 -2.45 -10.60
C SER A 215 22.52 -3.61 -11.39
N GLU A 216 22.47 -4.79 -10.78
CA GLU A 216 21.76 -5.98 -11.33
C GLU A 216 20.26 -5.98 -11.04
N GLY A 217 19.74 -4.92 -10.41
CA GLY A 217 18.33 -4.76 -10.10
C GLY A 217 17.50 -4.32 -11.28
N LEU A 218 16.20 -4.27 -11.09
CA LEU A 218 15.22 -3.85 -12.09
C LEU A 218 14.24 -2.83 -11.51
N VAL A 219 14.10 -1.71 -12.18
CA VAL A 219 13.01 -0.75 -11.98
C VAL A 219 11.96 -0.98 -13.05
N VAL A 220 10.71 -1.20 -12.65
CA VAL A 220 9.53 -1.26 -13.53
C VAL A 220 8.75 0.03 -13.32
N ALA A 221 8.84 0.97 -14.28
CA ALA A 221 8.31 2.32 -14.14
C ALA A 221 7.14 2.60 -15.09
N ASN A 222 6.16 3.37 -14.63
CA ASN A 222 5.08 3.87 -15.47
C ASN A 222 5.61 4.97 -16.40
N ALA A 223 5.54 4.74 -17.71
CA ALA A 223 5.99 5.70 -18.72
C ALA A 223 5.11 6.97 -18.80
N LYS A 224 3.90 6.95 -18.24
CA LYS A 224 2.98 8.09 -18.25
C LYS A 224 3.06 8.95 -16.98
N ALA A 225 4.05 8.71 -16.11
CA ALA A 225 4.23 9.44 -14.87
C ALA A 225 5.50 10.34 -14.93
N PRO A 226 5.42 11.61 -15.37
CA PRO A 226 6.59 12.49 -15.55
C PRO A 226 7.40 12.71 -14.28
N ALA A 227 6.78 12.61 -13.11
CA ALA A 227 7.48 12.69 -11.83
C ALA A 227 8.49 11.54 -11.66
N LEU A 228 8.17 10.35 -12.16
CA LEU A 228 9.09 9.20 -12.12
C LEU A 228 10.29 9.40 -13.05
N ASP A 229 10.11 10.02 -14.22
CA ASP A 229 11.22 10.37 -15.09
C ASP A 229 12.20 11.33 -14.40
N ARG A 230 11.68 12.33 -13.66
CA ARG A 230 12.52 13.24 -12.87
C ARG A 230 13.27 12.52 -11.75
N VAL A 231 12.62 11.55 -11.08
CA VAL A 231 13.26 10.70 -10.07
C VAL A 231 14.42 9.91 -10.66
N LEU A 232 14.18 9.22 -11.79
CA LEU A 232 15.19 8.38 -12.45
C LEU A 232 16.32 9.20 -13.06
N ALA A 233 16.03 10.41 -13.58
CA ALA A 233 17.03 11.33 -14.12
C ALA A 233 18.03 11.83 -13.07
N ARG A 234 17.68 11.81 -11.77
CA ARG A 234 18.62 12.13 -10.67
C ARG A 234 19.71 11.06 -10.49
N GLY A 235 19.56 9.90 -11.14
CA GLY A 235 20.46 8.75 -11.14
C GLY A 235 19.70 7.45 -10.88
N CYS A 236 19.89 6.50 -11.79
CA CYS A 236 19.42 5.12 -11.66
C CYS A 236 20.54 4.20 -12.16
N TRP A 237 20.94 3.26 -11.34
CA TRP A 237 22.05 2.34 -11.64
C TRP A 237 21.55 0.95 -12.05
N SER A 238 20.28 0.66 -11.79
CA SER A 238 19.62 -0.59 -12.18
C SER A 238 19.05 -0.51 -13.59
N GLY A 239 18.75 -1.66 -14.18
CA GLY A 239 17.96 -1.72 -15.43
C GLY A 239 16.59 -1.09 -15.24
N VAL A 240 16.07 -0.45 -16.30
CA VAL A 240 14.72 0.16 -16.29
C VAL A 240 13.88 -0.47 -17.40
N GLU A 241 12.71 -0.95 -17.05
CA GLU A 241 11.65 -1.33 -17.97
C GLU A 241 10.43 -0.46 -17.74
N TYR A 242 9.91 0.12 -18.82
CA TYR A 242 8.70 0.92 -18.73
C TYR A 242 7.47 0.08 -19.06
N PHE A 243 6.37 0.34 -18.37
CA PHE A 243 5.03 -0.13 -18.75
C PHE A 243 4.16 1.05 -19.21
N ASP A 244 3.10 0.74 -19.94
CA ASP A 244 2.31 1.70 -20.72
C ASP A 244 3.19 2.48 -21.72
N ASP A 245 4.12 1.73 -22.37
CA ASP A 245 5.09 2.25 -23.32
C ASP A 245 5.29 1.27 -24.50
N GLU A 246 5.22 1.77 -25.74
CA GLU A 246 5.39 0.96 -26.96
C GLU A 246 6.76 0.27 -27.05
N LYS A 247 7.80 0.87 -26.47
CA LYS A 247 9.16 0.31 -26.42
C LYS A 247 9.41 -0.62 -25.24
N GLY A 248 8.44 -0.72 -24.34
CA GLY A 248 8.47 -1.51 -23.11
C GLY A 248 7.35 -2.54 -23.07
N TRP A 249 6.60 -2.51 -21.96
CA TRP A 249 5.40 -3.31 -21.75
C TRP A 249 4.18 -2.54 -22.23
N THR A 250 3.41 -3.20 -23.11
CA THR A 250 2.17 -2.64 -23.66
C THR A 250 0.96 -3.44 -23.21
N LEU A 251 -0.16 -2.75 -23.13
CA LEU A 251 -1.48 -3.32 -22.93
C LEU A 251 -2.42 -2.71 -23.98
N SER A 252 -2.92 -3.52 -24.89
CA SER A 252 -3.86 -3.06 -25.93
C SER A 252 -5.21 -2.66 -25.31
N GLN A 253 -6.06 -2.02 -26.11
CA GLN A 253 -7.45 -1.71 -25.69
C GLN A 253 -8.29 -2.98 -25.49
N THR A 254 -7.91 -4.07 -26.14
CA THR A 254 -8.56 -5.37 -25.99
C THR A 254 -7.95 -6.23 -24.89
N GLY A 255 -6.95 -5.73 -24.15
CA GLY A 255 -6.30 -6.43 -23.02
C GLY A 255 -5.11 -7.33 -23.42
N GLU A 256 -4.60 -7.25 -24.65
CA GLU A 256 -3.41 -8.01 -25.06
C GLU A 256 -2.17 -7.42 -24.39
N VAL A 257 -1.35 -8.28 -23.74
CA VAL A 257 -0.11 -7.91 -23.06
C VAL A 257 1.08 -8.30 -23.92
N ALA A 258 1.97 -7.34 -24.17
CA ALA A 258 3.20 -7.58 -24.90
C ALA A 258 4.39 -6.85 -24.26
N PHE A 259 5.61 -7.33 -24.55
CA PHE A 259 6.86 -6.68 -24.19
C PHE A 259 7.76 -6.56 -25.41
N LYS A 260 8.12 -5.33 -25.78
CA LYS A 260 8.95 -5.03 -26.96
C LYS A 260 8.43 -5.74 -28.22
N GLY A 261 7.12 -5.71 -28.41
CA GLY A 261 6.43 -6.32 -29.56
C GLY A 261 6.19 -7.83 -29.49
N LYS A 262 6.75 -8.53 -28.49
CA LYS A 262 6.43 -9.94 -28.26
C LYS A 262 5.16 -10.06 -27.43
N VAL A 263 4.10 -10.62 -28.03
CA VAL A 263 2.81 -10.88 -27.34
C VAL A 263 2.92 -12.11 -26.46
N PHE A 264 2.33 -12.02 -25.25
CA PHE A 264 2.26 -13.13 -24.29
C PHE A 264 0.85 -13.69 -24.10
N GLY A 265 -0.18 -12.89 -24.35
CA GLY A 265 -1.57 -13.31 -24.26
C GLY A 265 -2.51 -12.21 -23.79
N GLN A 266 -3.73 -12.64 -23.48
CA GLN A 266 -4.83 -11.78 -23.07
C GLN A 266 -4.90 -11.67 -21.55
N LEU A 267 -4.93 -10.46 -21.02
CA LEU A 267 -5.20 -10.21 -19.60
C LEU A 267 -6.69 -10.39 -19.30
N THR A 268 -6.99 -11.24 -18.34
CA THR A 268 -8.32 -11.36 -17.76
C THR A 268 -8.23 -11.01 -16.28
N LEU A 269 -9.04 -10.05 -15.84
CA LEU A 269 -9.03 -9.58 -14.47
C LEU A 269 -10.46 -9.40 -13.96
N SER A 270 -10.74 -9.84 -12.74
CA SER A 270 -12.05 -9.67 -12.09
C SER A 270 -12.34 -8.23 -11.67
N MET A 271 -11.28 -7.47 -11.39
CA MET A 271 -11.34 -6.07 -10.98
C MET A 271 -11.42 -5.16 -12.21
N PRO A 272 -12.44 -4.29 -12.33
CA PRO A 272 -12.56 -3.38 -13.46
C PRO A 272 -11.59 -2.20 -13.37
N GLY A 273 -11.41 -1.54 -14.51
CA GLY A 273 -10.67 -0.28 -14.63
C GLY A 273 -9.28 -0.45 -15.23
N ARG A 274 -8.98 0.42 -16.19
CA ARG A 274 -7.70 0.44 -16.90
C ARG A 274 -6.49 0.50 -15.98
N TYR A 275 -6.60 1.27 -14.90
CA TYR A 275 -5.53 1.37 -13.90
C TYR A 275 -5.23 0.03 -13.20
N ASN A 276 -6.25 -0.83 -12.97
CA ASN A 276 -6.03 -2.18 -12.42
C ASN A 276 -5.36 -3.10 -13.44
N GLU A 277 -5.70 -2.94 -14.71
CA GLU A 277 -5.03 -3.67 -15.80
C GLU A 277 -3.55 -3.25 -15.92
N LEU A 278 -3.24 -1.96 -15.81
CA LEU A 278 -1.85 -1.48 -15.79
C LEU A 278 -1.10 -1.92 -14.54
N ASN A 279 -1.75 -1.95 -13.37
CA ASN A 279 -1.20 -2.56 -12.15
C ASN A 279 -0.82 -4.03 -12.38
N ALA A 280 -1.66 -4.78 -13.10
CA ALA A 280 -1.38 -6.17 -13.46
C ALA A 280 -0.18 -6.29 -14.40
N VAL A 281 -0.06 -5.43 -15.41
CA VAL A 281 1.11 -5.40 -16.31
C VAL A 281 2.40 -5.13 -15.54
N ALA A 282 2.39 -4.16 -14.62
CA ALA A 282 3.54 -3.88 -13.75
C ALA A 282 3.92 -5.09 -12.89
N ALA A 283 2.91 -5.79 -12.32
CA ALA A 283 3.14 -7.01 -11.54
C ALA A 283 3.72 -8.15 -12.39
N ILE A 284 3.24 -8.33 -13.64
CA ILE A 284 3.79 -9.31 -14.61
C ILE A 284 5.26 -9.00 -14.92
N ALA A 285 5.57 -7.73 -15.19
CA ALA A 285 6.93 -7.28 -15.49
C ALA A 285 7.88 -7.56 -14.31
N ALA A 286 7.44 -7.25 -13.08
CA ALA A 286 8.21 -7.52 -11.88
C ALA A 286 8.38 -9.03 -11.60
N ALA A 287 7.34 -9.83 -11.78
CA ALA A 287 7.38 -11.28 -11.57
C ALA A 287 8.38 -11.98 -12.53
N ARG A 288 8.52 -11.45 -13.76
CA ARG A 288 9.51 -11.94 -14.72
C ARG A 288 10.94 -11.83 -14.19
N SER A 289 11.25 -10.82 -13.39
CA SER A 289 12.60 -10.63 -12.82
C SER A 289 13.04 -11.76 -11.86
N VAL A 290 12.09 -12.55 -11.37
CA VAL A 290 12.33 -13.72 -10.50
C VAL A 290 11.97 -15.05 -11.19
N GLY A 291 11.87 -15.03 -12.53
CA GLY A 291 11.76 -16.23 -13.35
C GLY A 291 10.33 -16.72 -13.60
N VAL A 292 9.30 -15.94 -13.28
CA VAL A 292 7.91 -16.28 -13.64
C VAL A 292 7.61 -15.80 -15.06
N GLU A 293 7.31 -16.72 -15.96
CA GLU A 293 6.96 -16.38 -17.34
C GLU A 293 5.67 -15.55 -17.40
N PRO A 294 5.61 -14.52 -18.30
CA PRO A 294 4.43 -13.65 -18.41
C PRO A 294 3.12 -14.39 -18.72
N THR A 295 3.16 -15.45 -19.51
CA THR A 295 2.00 -16.31 -19.79
C THR A 295 1.48 -16.97 -18.51
N ARG A 296 2.37 -17.45 -17.63
CA ARG A 296 2.01 -18.01 -16.33
C ARG A 296 1.40 -16.95 -15.40
N SER A 297 1.95 -15.73 -15.44
CA SER A 297 1.41 -14.60 -14.69
C SER A 297 -0.01 -14.22 -15.14
N LEU A 298 -0.29 -14.24 -16.45
CA LEU A 298 -1.63 -14.03 -17.00
C LEU A 298 -2.63 -15.09 -16.53
N GLU A 299 -2.23 -16.36 -16.55
CA GLU A 299 -3.05 -17.46 -16.04
C GLU A 299 -3.37 -17.30 -14.53
N ALA A 300 -2.38 -16.87 -13.74
CA ALA A 300 -2.58 -16.60 -12.31
C ALA A 300 -3.57 -15.44 -12.09
N LEU A 301 -3.41 -14.34 -12.83
CA LEU A 301 -4.26 -13.15 -12.72
C LEU A 301 -5.73 -13.41 -13.10
N ALA A 302 -5.99 -14.34 -14.03
CA ALA A 302 -7.35 -14.76 -14.35
C ALA A 302 -8.10 -15.36 -13.14
N ARG A 303 -7.38 -15.87 -12.14
CA ARG A 303 -7.91 -16.42 -10.88
C ARG A 303 -7.75 -15.48 -9.68
N PHE A 304 -7.23 -14.27 -9.90
CA PHE A 304 -7.05 -13.30 -8.82
C PHE A 304 -8.39 -12.77 -8.32
N SER A 305 -8.68 -12.97 -7.05
CA SER A 305 -9.97 -12.63 -6.44
C SER A 305 -10.08 -11.19 -5.93
N GLY A 306 -8.98 -10.42 -5.96
CA GLY A 306 -8.97 -9.03 -5.50
C GLY A 306 -8.42 -8.83 -4.09
N VAL A 307 -8.65 -7.63 -3.57
CA VAL A 307 -8.22 -7.18 -2.24
C VAL A 307 -9.42 -6.61 -1.50
N LYS A 308 -9.55 -6.89 -0.20
CA LYS A 308 -10.61 -6.28 0.62
C LYS A 308 -10.52 -4.76 0.57
N ARG A 309 -11.70 -4.11 0.48
CA ARG A 309 -11.82 -2.66 0.37
C ARG A 309 -11.14 -2.06 -0.89
N ARG A 310 -11.03 -2.83 -1.98
CA ARG A 310 -10.59 -2.36 -3.31
C ARG A 310 -11.62 -2.81 -4.32
N GLN A 311 -12.63 -1.98 -4.57
CA GLN A 311 -13.83 -2.30 -5.34
C GLN A 311 -14.51 -3.60 -4.87
N GLU A 312 -14.47 -3.84 -3.57
CA GLU A 312 -15.02 -5.04 -2.96
C GLU A 312 -16.55 -4.99 -2.96
N VAL A 313 -17.18 -5.94 -3.64
CA VAL A 313 -18.65 -6.09 -3.56
C VAL A 313 -19.00 -6.69 -2.19
N LYS A 314 -19.62 -5.91 -1.33
CA LYS A 314 -20.06 -6.33 0.01
C LYS A 314 -21.34 -7.13 -0.01
N GLY A 315 -22.17 -6.92 -1.02
CA GLY A 315 -23.44 -7.60 -1.17
C GLY A 315 -24.37 -6.89 -2.17
N ILE A 316 -25.50 -7.53 -2.43
CA ILE A 316 -26.58 -6.97 -3.24
C ILE A 316 -27.85 -7.06 -2.38
N GLU A 317 -28.46 -5.90 -2.08
CA GLU A 317 -29.67 -5.80 -1.27
C GLU A 317 -30.72 -4.99 -2.02
N ALA A 318 -31.90 -5.52 -2.19
CA ALA A 318 -33.01 -4.91 -2.92
C ALA A 318 -32.63 -4.36 -4.32
N GLY A 319 -31.73 -5.06 -5.04
CA GLY A 319 -31.24 -4.67 -6.35
C GLY A 319 -30.13 -3.60 -6.32
N VAL A 320 -29.66 -3.17 -5.14
CA VAL A 320 -28.53 -2.25 -4.97
C VAL A 320 -27.28 -3.03 -4.68
N THR A 321 -26.24 -2.88 -5.53
CA THR A 321 -24.92 -3.43 -5.29
C THR A 321 -24.12 -2.48 -4.39
N VAL A 322 -23.65 -2.96 -3.24
CA VAL A 322 -22.82 -2.20 -2.31
C VAL A 322 -21.36 -2.52 -2.56
N ILE A 323 -20.57 -1.50 -2.88
CA ILE A 323 -19.14 -1.60 -3.19
C ILE A 323 -18.33 -0.80 -2.17
N ASP A 324 -17.35 -1.43 -1.51
CA ASP A 324 -16.42 -0.77 -0.58
C ASP A 324 -15.08 -0.55 -1.28
N ASP A 325 -14.63 0.71 -1.29
CA ASP A 325 -13.33 1.09 -1.83
C ASP A 325 -12.57 1.99 -0.86
N PHE A 326 -11.26 1.91 -0.88
CA PHE A 326 -10.37 2.68 -0.01
C PHE A 326 -9.84 3.96 -0.67
N ALA A 327 -10.32 4.32 -1.85
CA ALA A 327 -9.90 5.54 -2.54
C ALA A 327 -10.07 6.77 -1.63
N HIS A 328 -8.99 7.53 -1.47
CA HIS A 328 -8.94 8.70 -0.59
C HIS A 328 -8.12 9.86 -1.19
N HIS A 329 -7.85 9.80 -2.48
CA HIS A 329 -7.23 10.85 -3.28
C HIS A 329 -8.12 11.11 -4.51
N PRO A 330 -8.28 12.36 -5.00
CA PRO A 330 -9.15 12.67 -6.13
C PRO A 330 -8.94 11.77 -7.35
N THR A 331 -7.70 11.56 -7.78
CA THR A 331 -7.36 10.67 -8.90
C THR A 331 -7.88 9.24 -8.66
N ALA A 332 -7.67 8.69 -7.46
CA ALA A 332 -8.13 7.33 -7.16
C ALA A 332 -9.66 7.23 -7.10
N ILE A 333 -10.34 8.25 -6.60
CA ILE A 333 -11.82 8.33 -6.56
C ILE A 333 -12.36 8.36 -7.98
N GLU A 334 -11.84 9.24 -8.83
CA GLU A 334 -12.23 9.37 -10.24
C GLU A 334 -12.07 8.05 -11.01
N GLU A 335 -10.90 7.44 -10.91
CA GLU A 335 -10.60 6.16 -11.56
C GLU A 335 -11.52 5.03 -11.06
N THR A 336 -11.82 4.99 -9.76
CA THR A 336 -12.73 4.00 -9.17
C THR A 336 -14.15 4.19 -9.71
N LEU A 337 -14.67 5.42 -9.76
CA LEU A 337 -16.02 5.71 -10.27
C LEU A 337 -16.13 5.39 -11.76
N LYS A 338 -15.14 5.78 -12.58
CA LYS A 338 -15.10 5.43 -14.01
C LYS A 338 -15.08 3.90 -14.23
N ALA A 339 -14.32 3.18 -13.42
CA ALA A 339 -14.28 1.73 -13.50
C ALA A 339 -15.63 1.07 -13.15
N ILE A 340 -16.34 1.61 -12.15
CA ILE A 340 -17.66 1.15 -11.75
C ILE A 340 -18.68 1.48 -12.85
N GLU A 341 -18.67 2.68 -13.39
CA GLU A 341 -19.53 3.12 -14.50
C GLU A 341 -19.37 2.19 -15.72
N GLY A 342 -18.14 1.90 -16.11
CA GLY A 342 -17.83 0.99 -17.21
C GLY A 342 -18.28 -0.45 -16.96
N LYS A 343 -18.25 -0.93 -15.71
CA LYS A 343 -18.69 -2.29 -15.34
C LYS A 343 -20.20 -2.41 -15.24
N TYR A 344 -20.88 -1.40 -14.73
CA TYR A 344 -22.32 -1.40 -14.46
C TYR A 344 -23.04 -0.42 -15.38
N VAL A 345 -22.90 -0.64 -16.69
CA VAL A 345 -23.43 0.26 -17.73
C VAL A 345 -24.91 0.54 -17.51
N GLY A 346 -25.27 1.83 -17.44
CA GLY A 346 -26.63 2.30 -17.23
C GLY A 346 -27.17 2.16 -15.80
N ALA A 347 -26.35 1.72 -14.85
CA ALA A 347 -26.72 1.73 -13.44
C ALA A 347 -26.54 3.14 -12.86
N ARG A 348 -27.39 3.51 -11.93
CA ARG A 348 -27.26 4.73 -11.14
C ARG A 348 -26.17 4.56 -10.07
N ILE A 349 -25.23 5.49 -10.00
CA ILE A 349 -24.11 5.46 -9.04
C ILE A 349 -24.38 6.44 -7.89
N LEU A 350 -24.47 5.92 -6.68
CA LEU A 350 -24.56 6.70 -5.45
C LEU A 350 -23.21 6.62 -4.73
N ALA A 351 -22.44 7.71 -4.72
CA ALA A 351 -21.16 7.77 -4.02
C ALA A 351 -21.33 8.23 -2.57
N VAL A 352 -20.79 7.46 -1.63
CA VAL A 352 -20.74 7.83 -0.21
C VAL A 352 -19.27 8.04 0.17
N LEU A 353 -18.88 9.26 0.51
CA LEU A 353 -17.50 9.67 0.78
C LEU A 353 -17.34 10.13 2.22
N GLU A 354 -16.28 9.64 2.87
CA GLU A 354 -15.78 10.15 4.15
C GLU A 354 -14.33 10.61 3.98
N PRO A 355 -14.00 11.90 4.14
CA PRO A 355 -12.63 12.42 4.14
C PRO A 355 -11.84 11.95 5.37
N ARG A 356 -11.15 10.81 5.27
CA ARG A 356 -10.45 10.18 6.42
C ARG A 356 -8.93 10.37 6.42
N SER A 357 -8.28 10.45 5.24
CA SER A 357 -6.83 10.66 5.20
C SER A 357 -6.46 12.06 5.70
N ASN A 358 -5.22 12.23 6.19
CA ASN A 358 -4.75 13.53 6.67
C ASN A 358 -4.82 14.60 5.58
N THR A 359 -4.39 14.28 4.36
CA THR A 359 -4.47 15.16 3.19
C THR A 359 -5.90 15.61 2.91
N MET A 360 -6.87 14.67 2.95
CA MET A 360 -8.28 15.01 2.74
C MET A 360 -8.86 15.86 3.88
N LYS A 361 -8.53 15.55 5.15
CA LYS A 361 -8.98 16.33 6.30
C LYS A 361 -8.47 17.78 6.28
N LEU A 362 -7.23 17.98 5.83
CA LEU A 362 -6.63 19.31 5.68
C LEU A 362 -7.25 20.13 4.54
N GLY A 363 -7.99 19.50 3.61
CA GLY A 363 -8.61 20.16 2.46
C GLY A 363 -7.64 20.54 1.35
N THR A 364 -6.40 20.03 1.36
CA THR A 364 -5.38 20.31 0.34
C THR A 364 -5.85 19.97 -1.08
N MET A 365 -6.73 18.95 -1.20
CA MET A 365 -7.25 18.46 -2.48
C MET A 365 -8.73 18.79 -2.71
N LYS A 366 -9.35 19.63 -1.87
CA LYS A 366 -10.80 19.91 -1.92
C LYS A 366 -11.29 20.40 -3.30
N ASP A 367 -10.50 21.24 -3.97
CA ASP A 367 -10.87 21.85 -5.25
C ASP A 367 -10.89 20.83 -6.41
N ARG A 368 -10.25 19.67 -6.24
CA ARG A 368 -10.25 18.57 -7.22
C ARG A 368 -11.33 17.54 -6.95
N LEU A 369 -11.95 17.54 -5.76
CA LEU A 369 -12.91 16.50 -5.37
C LEU A 369 -14.20 16.55 -6.18
N ALA A 370 -14.71 17.74 -6.51
CA ALA A 370 -15.91 17.89 -7.30
C ALA A 370 -15.77 17.21 -8.66
N GLY A 371 -14.70 17.51 -9.41
CA GLY A 371 -14.41 16.86 -10.69
C GLY A 371 -14.20 15.35 -10.57
N ALA A 372 -13.55 14.88 -9.48
CA ALA A 372 -13.34 13.45 -9.24
C ALA A 372 -14.63 12.64 -9.00
N LEU A 373 -15.73 13.32 -8.67
CA LEU A 373 -17.02 12.72 -8.34
C LEU A 373 -18.05 12.83 -9.48
N GLU A 374 -17.69 13.42 -10.63
CA GLU A 374 -18.61 13.69 -11.75
C GLU A 374 -19.29 12.43 -12.33
N SER A 375 -18.68 11.26 -12.27
CA SER A 375 -19.28 9.99 -12.70
C SER A 375 -20.36 9.47 -11.73
N ALA A 376 -20.58 10.11 -10.58
CA ALA A 376 -21.64 9.71 -9.65
C ALA A 376 -22.91 10.54 -9.88
N ASP A 377 -24.06 9.87 -10.01
CA ASP A 377 -25.37 10.53 -10.12
C ASP A 377 -25.78 11.29 -8.86
N LYS A 378 -25.28 10.83 -7.71
CA LYS A 378 -25.50 11.50 -6.42
C LYS A 378 -24.34 11.23 -5.46
N VAL A 379 -23.93 12.27 -4.72
CA VAL A 379 -22.84 12.21 -3.75
C VAL A 379 -23.35 12.52 -2.35
N PHE A 380 -22.97 11.68 -1.40
CA PHE A 380 -23.17 11.89 0.03
C PHE A 380 -21.79 12.03 0.69
N CYS A 381 -21.50 13.18 1.27
CA CYS A 381 -20.25 13.43 1.95
C CYS A 381 -20.49 13.52 3.48
N TYR A 382 -19.90 12.58 4.22
CA TYR A 382 -19.88 12.62 5.69
C TYR A 382 -18.63 13.34 6.18
N ALA A 383 -18.79 14.54 6.71
CA ALA A 383 -17.71 15.32 7.30
C ALA A 383 -17.72 15.16 8.82
N GLY A 384 -16.79 14.37 9.35
CA GLY A 384 -16.54 14.29 10.79
C GLY A 384 -15.89 15.58 11.32
N ALA A 385 -15.89 15.76 12.66
CA ALA A 385 -15.37 16.96 13.34
C ALA A 385 -13.86 17.26 13.05
N SER A 386 -13.12 16.30 12.50
CA SER A 386 -11.70 16.47 12.15
C SER A 386 -11.46 17.06 10.73
N VAL A 387 -12.50 17.23 9.92
CA VAL A 387 -12.42 17.83 8.59
C VAL A 387 -12.32 19.36 8.74
N GLN A 388 -11.27 19.96 8.15
CA GLN A 388 -10.94 21.38 8.32
C GLN A 388 -11.48 22.28 7.21
N TRP A 389 -12.41 21.78 6.40
CA TRP A 389 -13.03 22.50 5.28
C TRP A 389 -14.52 22.14 5.18
N GLU A 390 -15.31 22.98 4.48
CA GLU A 390 -16.75 22.79 4.35
C GLU A 390 -17.09 21.95 3.12
N PRO A 391 -17.65 20.73 3.27
CA PRO A 391 -18.01 19.87 2.16
C PRO A 391 -19.09 20.40 1.22
N CYS A 392 -19.88 21.40 1.64
CA CYS A 392 -20.85 22.07 0.78
C CYS A 392 -20.23 22.69 -0.49
N LEU A 393 -18.91 22.92 -0.50
CA LEU A 393 -18.17 23.37 -1.68
C LEU A 393 -18.03 22.27 -2.77
N LEU A 394 -18.41 21.02 -2.48
CA LEU A 394 -18.46 19.94 -3.47
C LEU A 394 -19.69 20.01 -4.39
N TYR A 395 -20.69 20.83 -4.06
CA TYR A 395 -21.88 20.95 -4.90
C TYR A 395 -21.59 21.79 -6.14
N THR A 396 -21.77 21.20 -7.31
CA THR A 396 -21.89 21.95 -8.57
C THR A 396 -23.25 22.64 -8.62
N SER A 397 -23.36 23.72 -9.38
CA SER A 397 -24.54 24.61 -9.45
C SER A 397 -25.88 23.92 -9.75
N ASP A 398 -25.87 22.72 -10.34
CA ASP A 398 -27.10 21.97 -10.71
C ASP A 398 -27.59 21.04 -9.59
N ALA A 399 -26.77 20.76 -8.56
CA ALA A 399 -27.18 19.95 -7.40
C ALA A 399 -27.87 20.78 -6.29
N ALA A 400 -28.03 22.08 -6.48
CA ALA A 400 -28.57 22.98 -5.46
C ALA A 400 -30.08 22.78 -5.19
N ASP A 401 -30.81 22.09 -6.07
CA ASP A 401 -32.28 21.95 -5.96
C ASP A 401 -32.72 20.73 -5.12
N ASP A 402 -31.83 19.80 -4.80
CA ASP A 402 -32.15 18.62 -3.96
C ASP A 402 -31.60 18.74 -2.53
N ARG A 403 -31.84 19.87 -1.86
CA ARG A 403 -31.61 19.99 -0.42
C ARG A 403 -32.61 19.13 0.32
N ILE A 404 -32.17 17.99 0.80
CA ILE A 404 -32.91 17.25 1.80
C ILE A 404 -32.68 17.95 3.16
N SER A 405 -33.78 18.47 3.69
CA SER A 405 -33.97 18.92 5.06
C SER A 405 -33.58 17.83 6.08
#